data_f2d9d332e3fcc86e6fcc9c115d7e0358
#
_entry.id   f2d9d332e3fcc86e6fcc9c115d7e0358
#
_cell.length_a   1.000
_cell.length_b   1.000
_cell.length_c   1.000
_cell.angle_alpha   90.00
_cell.angle_beta   90.00
_cell.angle_gamma   90.00
#
_symmetry.space_group_name_H-M   'P 1'
#
loop_
_entity.id
_entity.type
_entity.pdbx_description
1 polymer ?
#
loop_
_entity_poly.entity_id
_entity_poly.type
_entity_poly.pdbx_seq_one_letter_code
_entity_poly.pdbx_strand_id
1 'polypeptide(L)'
;LVGASSLGLQVALGLGSGAGIGFGARAIIRRPAMRVLDEYFARRIGPRVQRASDRLFLSLCAGVGEELFFRGALQVWLGIPLTALLFVAIHGYLDPRDKRMLVYGVYMTIGMMLIGLIAEHHGLLAPMLAHTVIDIILFQQLVRTYRKLPVMDEQA
;
A
#
# COMPACT_ATOMS: atom_id res chain seq x y z
N LEU A 1 -3.79 -23.40 -4.91
CA LEU A 1 -4.38 -22.73 -3.75
C LEU A 1 -4.80 -23.82 -2.77
N VAL A 2 -4.17 -23.86 -1.61
CA VAL A 2 -4.64 -24.62 -0.45
C VAL A 2 -6.03 -24.06 -0.11
N GLY A 3 -6.99 -24.91 0.27
CA GLY A 3 -8.39 -24.50 0.50
C GLY A 3 -8.46 -23.25 1.39
N ALA A 4 -9.35 -22.32 1.04
CA ALA A 4 -9.49 -21.05 1.76
C ALA A 4 -9.79 -21.31 3.25
N SER A 5 -9.10 -20.61 4.12
CA SER A 5 -9.34 -20.64 5.57
C SER A 5 -10.73 -20.08 5.91
N SER A 6 -11.17 -20.29 7.16
CA SER A 6 -12.45 -19.74 7.63
C SER A 6 -12.51 -18.22 7.40
N LEU A 7 -13.71 -17.71 7.14
CA LEU A 7 -13.94 -16.29 6.92
C LEU A 7 -13.38 -15.41 8.06
N GLY A 8 -13.62 -15.83 9.31
CA GLY A 8 -13.13 -15.12 10.49
C GLY A 8 -11.60 -15.01 10.53
N LEU A 9 -10.88 -16.07 10.18
CA LEU A 9 -9.42 -16.05 10.11
C LEU A 9 -8.92 -15.15 8.99
N GLN A 10 -9.52 -15.19 7.81
CA GLN A 10 -9.13 -14.29 6.70
C GLN A 10 -9.35 -12.83 7.06
N VAL A 11 -10.46 -12.49 7.72
CA VAL A 11 -10.73 -11.12 8.19
C VAL A 11 -9.68 -10.70 9.23
N ALA A 12 -9.39 -11.53 10.22
CA ALA A 12 -8.41 -11.22 11.25
C ALA A 12 -6.99 -11.03 10.67
N LEU A 13 -6.56 -11.92 9.77
CA LEU A 13 -5.28 -11.81 9.08
C LEU A 13 -5.21 -10.56 8.19
N GLY A 14 -6.28 -10.28 7.44
CA GLY A 14 -6.34 -9.12 6.56
C GLY A 14 -6.25 -7.81 7.35
N LEU A 15 -7.11 -7.63 8.36
CA LEU A 15 -7.11 -6.41 9.17
C LEU A 15 -5.81 -6.26 9.97
N GLY A 16 -5.31 -7.35 10.58
CA GLY A 16 -4.10 -7.32 11.40
C GLY A 16 -2.83 -7.04 10.59
N SER A 17 -2.63 -7.76 9.47
CA SER A 17 -1.47 -7.53 8.60
C SER A 17 -1.54 -6.17 7.91
N GLY A 18 -2.72 -5.77 7.43
CA GLY A 18 -2.94 -4.46 6.83
C GLY A 18 -2.63 -3.32 7.80
N ALA A 19 -3.12 -3.40 9.04
CA ALA A 19 -2.81 -2.43 10.07
C ALA A 19 -1.31 -2.40 10.40
N GLY A 20 -0.68 -3.55 10.59
CA GLY A 20 0.75 -3.65 10.89
C GLY A 20 1.62 -3.03 9.80
N ILE A 21 1.39 -3.41 8.54
CA ILE A 21 2.13 -2.88 7.38
C ILE A 21 1.83 -1.38 7.19
N GLY A 22 0.56 -0.98 7.23
CA GLY A 22 0.15 0.40 7.02
C GLY A 22 0.69 1.37 8.08
N PHE A 23 0.60 1.02 9.36
CA PHE A 23 1.16 1.85 10.44
C PHE A 23 2.68 1.86 10.42
N GLY A 24 3.35 0.76 10.06
CA GLY A 24 4.79 0.72 9.87
C GLY A 24 5.25 1.62 8.71
N ALA A 25 4.59 1.54 7.55
CA ALA A 25 4.84 2.42 6.41
C ALA A 25 4.63 3.90 6.79
N ARG A 26 3.54 4.20 7.50
CA ARG A 26 3.28 5.54 8.03
C ARG A 26 4.35 6.01 9.02
N ALA A 27 4.84 5.13 9.88
CA ALA A 27 5.91 5.48 10.83
C ALA A 27 7.23 5.80 10.09
N ILE A 28 7.54 5.09 9.02
CA ILE A 28 8.70 5.34 8.17
C ILE A 28 8.56 6.68 7.46
N ILE A 29 7.46 6.91 6.74
CA ILE A 29 7.27 8.11 5.92
C ILE A 29 7.22 9.40 6.75
N ARG A 30 6.81 9.32 8.02
CA ARG A 30 6.77 10.45 8.95
C ARG A 30 8.12 10.84 9.56
N ARG A 31 9.18 10.07 9.33
CA ARG A 31 10.51 10.43 9.82
C ARG A 31 11.00 11.72 9.15
N PRO A 32 11.72 12.60 9.85
CA PRO A 32 12.24 13.85 9.26
C PRO A 32 13.01 13.62 7.96
N ALA A 33 13.81 12.57 7.89
CA ALA A 33 14.55 12.20 6.69
C ALA A 33 13.67 11.83 5.48
N MET A 34 12.41 11.45 5.72
CA MET A 34 11.44 11.07 4.68
C MET A 34 10.49 12.21 4.27
N ARG A 35 10.62 13.39 4.88
CA ARG A 35 9.70 14.51 4.68
C ARG A 35 9.50 14.88 3.20
N VAL A 36 10.57 14.93 2.42
CA VAL A 36 10.51 15.24 0.99
C VAL A 36 9.66 14.22 0.24
N LEU A 37 9.75 12.94 0.62
CA LEU A 37 8.96 11.86 0.02
C LEU A 37 7.49 11.94 0.42
N ASP A 38 7.20 12.21 1.71
CA ASP A 38 5.82 12.41 2.20
C ASP A 38 5.14 13.59 1.49
N GLU A 39 5.84 14.73 1.36
CA GLU A 39 5.34 15.91 0.63
C GLU A 39 5.13 15.64 -0.87
N TYR A 40 6.04 14.89 -1.50
CA TYR A 40 5.92 14.52 -2.91
C TYR A 40 4.64 13.71 -3.18
N PHE A 41 4.39 12.67 -2.39
CA PHE A 41 3.16 11.88 -2.52
C PHE A 41 1.92 12.66 -2.11
N ALA A 42 2.02 13.48 -1.06
CA ALA A 42 0.92 14.32 -0.61
C ALA A 42 0.44 15.29 -1.69
N ARG A 43 1.35 15.92 -2.44
CA ARG A 43 0.99 16.80 -3.56
C ARG A 43 0.33 16.07 -4.71
N ARG A 44 0.75 14.84 -5.00
CA ARG A 44 0.23 14.04 -6.13
C ARG A 44 -1.12 13.38 -5.82
N ILE A 45 -1.28 12.82 -4.66
CA ILE A 45 -2.41 11.97 -4.29
C ILE A 45 -3.40 12.74 -3.40
N GLY A 46 -2.89 13.58 -2.49
CA GLY A 46 -3.68 14.30 -1.51
C GLY A 46 -4.92 15.01 -2.07
N PRO A 47 -4.85 15.76 -3.19
CA PRO A 47 -6.01 16.42 -3.78
C PRO A 47 -7.17 15.48 -4.13
N ARG A 48 -6.85 14.23 -4.53
CA ARG A 48 -7.82 13.24 -5.00
C ARG A 48 -8.53 12.48 -3.88
N VAL A 49 -7.96 12.52 -2.67
CA VAL A 49 -8.42 11.70 -1.52
C VAL A 49 -8.85 12.55 -0.32
N GLN A 50 -9.31 13.79 -0.57
CA GLN A 50 -9.71 14.73 0.51
C GLN A 50 -10.92 14.23 1.30
N ARG A 51 -11.92 13.66 0.64
CA ARG A 51 -13.12 13.13 1.29
C ARG A 51 -12.87 11.72 1.82
N ALA A 52 -13.51 11.37 2.91
CA ALA A 52 -13.43 10.02 3.46
C ALA A 52 -13.99 8.95 2.51
N SER A 53 -15.07 9.31 1.76
CA SER A 53 -15.65 8.47 0.72
C SER A 53 -14.66 8.12 -0.38
N ASP A 54 -13.87 9.11 -0.85
CA ASP A 54 -12.91 8.90 -1.94
C ASP A 54 -11.78 7.98 -1.48
N ARG A 55 -11.28 8.17 -0.25
CA ARG A 55 -10.28 7.27 0.34
C ARG A 55 -10.80 5.84 0.42
N LEU A 56 -12.00 5.65 0.97
CA LEU A 56 -12.59 4.32 1.11
C LEU A 56 -12.81 3.66 -0.26
N PHE A 57 -13.39 4.40 -1.20
CA PHE A 57 -13.67 3.90 -2.54
C PHE A 57 -12.40 3.49 -3.28
N LEU A 58 -11.40 4.37 -3.32
CA LEU A 58 -10.13 4.09 -4.01
C LEU A 58 -9.37 2.94 -3.34
N SER A 59 -9.35 2.90 -1.99
CA SER A 59 -8.70 1.81 -1.26
C SER A 59 -9.39 0.45 -1.51
N LEU A 60 -10.72 0.42 -1.61
CA LEU A 60 -11.45 -0.80 -1.96
C LEU A 60 -11.19 -1.22 -3.40
N CYS A 61 -11.21 -0.28 -4.34
CA CYS A 61 -10.92 -0.57 -5.75
C CYS A 61 -9.50 -1.13 -5.93
N ALA A 62 -8.50 -0.50 -5.30
CA ALA A 62 -7.13 -0.97 -5.34
C ALA A 62 -6.99 -2.32 -4.62
N GLY A 63 -7.45 -2.42 -3.38
CA GLY A 63 -7.34 -3.64 -2.58
C GLY A 63 -8.01 -4.86 -3.23
N VAL A 64 -9.14 -4.69 -3.91
CA VAL A 64 -9.79 -5.80 -4.63
C VAL A 64 -9.15 -6.02 -6.01
N GLY A 65 -9.05 -4.98 -6.82
CA GLY A 65 -8.62 -5.10 -8.21
C GLY A 65 -7.16 -5.54 -8.34
N GLU A 66 -6.27 -4.92 -7.57
CA GLU A 66 -4.85 -5.24 -7.63
C GLU A 66 -4.55 -6.61 -7.01
N GLU A 67 -5.22 -6.99 -5.91
CA GLU A 67 -5.00 -8.31 -5.33
C GLU A 67 -5.53 -9.44 -6.22
N LEU A 68 -6.65 -9.24 -6.91
CA LEU A 68 -7.11 -10.20 -7.92
C LEU A 68 -6.08 -10.37 -9.04
N PHE A 69 -5.51 -9.28 -9.52
CA PHE A 69 -4.52 -9.31 -10.59
C PHE A 69 -3.18 -9.89 -10.12
N PHE A 70 -2.62 -9.34 -9.04
CA PHE A 70 -1.28 -9.75 -8.60
C PHE A 70 -1.27 -11.11 -7.92
N ARG A 71 -2.18 -11.38 -6.97
CA ARG A 71 -2.20 -12.65 -6.20
C ARG A 71 -3.06 -13.71 -6.87
N GLY A 72 -4.17 -13.29 -7.52
CA GLY A 72 -5.04 -14.20 -8.23
C GLY A 72 -4.48 -14.69 -9.58
N ALA A 73 -3.77 -13.84 -10.30
CA ALA A 73 -3.26 -14.17 -11.63
C ALA A 73 -1.73 -14.26 -11.69
N LEU A 74 -0.99 -13.18 -11.39
CA LEU A 74 0.45 -13.13 -11.64
C LEU A 74 1.26 -14.02 -10.69
N GLN A 75 0.92 -14.07 -9.40
CA GLN A 75 1.68 -14.82 -8.39
C GLN A 75 1.76 -16.32 -8.69
N VAL A 76 0.75 -16.87 -9.36
CA VAL A 76 0.73 -18.28 -9.77
C VAL A 76 1.87 -18.61 -10.73
N TRP A 77 2.28 -17.65 -11.55
CA TRP A 77 3.32 -17.81 -12.56
C TRP A 77 4.69 -17.33 -12.09
N LEU A 78 4.73 -16.20 -11.38
CA LEU A 78 5.98 -15.53 -11.02
C LEU A 78 6.46 -15.91 -9.61
N GLY A 79 5.61 -16.52 -8.80
CA GLY A 79 5.87 -16.73 -7.39
C GLY A 79 5.80 -15.43 -6.58
N ILE A 80 5.86 -15.58 -5.24
CA ILE A 80 5.68 -14.47 -4.29
C ILE A 80 6.74 -13.37 -4.45
N PRO A 81 8.07 -13.69 -4.47
CA PRO A 81 9.09 -12.64 -4.46
C PRO A 81 9.02 -11.74 -5.69
N LEU A 82 8.90 -12.36 -6.87
CA LEU A 82 8.89 -11.61 -8.13
C LEU A 82 7.62 -10.76 -8.29
N THR A 83 6.47 -11.31 -7.86
CA THR A 83 5.20 -10.58 -7.88
C THR A 83 5.24 -9.38 -6.92
N ALA A 84 5.78 -9.54 -5.71
CA ALA A 84 5.92 -8.45 -4.76
C ALA A 84 6.87 -7.36 -5.27
N LEU A 85 8.01 -7.76 -5.85
CA LEU A 85 8.97 -6.83 -6.44
C LEU A 85 8.36 -6.04 -7.60
N LEU A 86 7.67 -6.73 -8.52
CA LEU A 86 6.98 -6.11 -9.66
C LEU A 86 5.91 -5.13 -9.18
N PHE A 87 5.10 -5.52 -8.20
CA PHE A 87 4.09 -4.66 -7.59
C PHE A 87 4.70 -3.32 -7.12
N VAL A 88 5.76 -3.39 -6.33
CA VAL A 88 6.41 -2.19 -5.76
C VAL A 88 7.13 -1.38 -6.82
N ALA A 89 7.71 -2.05 -7.84
CA ALA A 89 8.39 -1.39 -8.94
C ALA A 89 7.45 -0.54 -9.80
N ILE A 90 6.27 -1.06 -10.16
CA ILE A 90 5.31 -0.29 -10.98
C ILE A 90 4.71 0.90 -10.23
N HIS A 91 4.70 0.85 -8.89
CA HIS A 91 4.32 1.99 -8.05
C HIS A 91 5.43 3.05 -7.94
N GLY A 92 6.61 2.80 -8.51
CA GLY A 92 7.73 3.72 -8.53
C GLY A 92 8.53 3.77 -7.21
N TYR A 93 8.33 2.81 -6.30
CA TYR A 93 9.00 2.82 -4.99
C TYR A 93 10.42 2.22 -5.01
N LEU A 94 10.92 1.78 -6.15
CA LEU A 94 12.25 1.19 -6.30
C LEU A 94 13.20 2.06 -7.15
N ASP A 95 13.12 3.39 -7.00
CA ASP A 95 14.07 4.28 -7.67
C ASP A 95 15.43 4.25 -6.93
N PRO A 96 16.51 3.70 -7.54
CA PRO A 96 17.82 3.62 -6.90
C PRO A 96 18.52 4.99 -6.77
N ARG A 97 17.99 6.04 -7.42
CA ARG A 97 18.53 7.40 -7.36
C ARG A 97 18.11 8.13 -6.09
N ASP A 98 16.99 7.76 -5.49
CA ASP A 98 16.55 8.27 -4.18
C ASP A 98 16.58 7.17 -3.11
N LYS A 99 17.58 7.24 -2.22
CA LYS A 99 17.72 6.29 -1.11
C LYS A 99 16.48 6.21 -0.21
N ARG A 100 15.73 7.31 -0.09
CA ARG A 100 14.49 7.36 0.70
C ARG A 100 13.40 6.52 0.05
N MET A 101 13.24 6.68 -1.27
CA MET A 101 12.32 5.88 -2.07
C MET A 101 12.68 4.40 -1.97
N LEU A 102 13.97 4.07 -2.11
CA LEU A 102 14.45 2.70 -2.02
C LEU A 102 14.18 2.06 -0.64
N VAL A 103 14.48 2.79 0.44
CA VAL A 103 14.18 2.29 1.81
C VAL A 103 12.70 2.03 2.02
N TYR A 104 11.86 2.96 1.55
CA TYR A 104 10.40 2.79 1.60
C TYR A 104 9.94 1.60 0.74
N GLY A 105 10.48 1.48 -0.47
CA GLY A 105 10.17 0.40 -1.41
C GLY A 105 10.59 -0.98 -0.89
N VAL A 106 11.76 -1.09 -0.24
CA VAL A 106 12.18 -2.35 0.40
C VAL A 106 11.20 -2.76 1.50
N TYR A 107 10.80 -1.81 2.36
CA TYR A 107 9.79 -2.09 3.38
C TYR A 107 8.47 -2.57 2.76
N MET A 108 7.98 -1.87 1.72
CA MET A 108 6.75 -2.26 1.04
C MET A 108 6.88 -3.62 0.33
N THR A 109 8.04 -3.93 -0.25
CA THR A 109 8.28 -5.25 -0.87
C THR A 109 8.15 -6.37 0.16
N ILE A 110 8.74 -6.22 1.34
CA ILE A 110 8.61 -7.19 2.43
C ILE A 110 7.14 -7.33 2.85
N GLY A 111 6.41 -6.22 2.98
CA GLY A 111 4.98 -6.23 3.28
C GLY A 111 4.15 -6.95 2.20
N MET A 112 4.46 -6.70 0.92
CA MET A 112 3.78 -7.36 -0.19
C MET A 112 4.11 -8.84 -0.31
N MET A 113 5.33 -9.26 0.10
CA MET A 113 5.67 -10.69 0.23
C MET A 113 4.84 -11.38 1.33
N LEU A 114 4.66 -10.72 2.48
CA LEU A 114 3.81 -11.23 3.55
C LEU A 114 2.35 -11.39 3.09
N ILE A 115 1.82 -10.39 2.38
CA ILE A 115 0.48 -10.44 1.79
C ILE A 115 0.39 -11.59 0.77
N GLY A 116 1.42 -11.80 -0.05
CA GLY A 116 1.50 -12.92 -0.98
C GLY A 116 1.47 -14.28 -0.30
N LEU A 117 2.19 -14.44 0.82
CA LEU A 117 2.15 -15.65 1.64
C LEU A 117 0.76 -15.89 2.23
N ILE A 118 0.12 -14.85 2.76
CA ILE A 118 -1.24 -14.93 3.29
C ILE A 118 -2.22 -15.35 2.17
N ALA A 119 -2.09 -14.80 0.96
CA ALA A 119 -2.92 -15.20 -0.18
C ALA A 119 -2.79 -16.67 -0.52
N GLU A 120 -1.56 -17.20 -0.53
CA GLU A 120 -1.28 -18.59 -0.89
C GLU A 120 -1.88 -19.60 0.10
N HIS A 121 -1.81 -19.30 1.40
CA HIS A 121 -2.21 -20.21 2.46
C HIS A 121 -3.65 -20.01 2.95
N HIS A 122 -4.24 -18.83 2.80
CA HIS A 122 -5.51 -18.47 3.42
C HIS A 122 -6.58 -18.01 2.43
N GLY A 123 -6.22 -17.73 1.17
CA GLY A 123 -7.13 -17.22 0.14
C GLY A 123 -7.07 -15.71 -0.04
N LEU A 124 -7.82 -15.19 -1.03
CA LEU A 124 -7.66 -13.82 -1.54
C LEU A 124 -8.34 -12.73 -0.68
N LEU A 125 -9.32 -13.08 0.15
CA LEU A 125 -10.04 -12.08 0.95
C LEU A 125 -9.11 -11.39 1.95
N ALA A 126 -8.20 -12.13 2.59
CA ALA A 126 -7.26 -11.57 3.56
C ALA A 126 -6.33 -10.52 2.92
N PRO A 127 -5.64 -10.78 1.79
CA PRO A 127 -4.83 -9.75 1.11
C PRO A 127 -5.65 -8.56 0.62
N MET A 128 -6.88 -8.75 0.12
CA MET A 128 -7.76 -7.65 -0.30
C MET A 128 -8.05 -6.71 0.87
N LEU A 129 -8.40 -7.25 2.03
CA LEU A 129 -8.63 -6.47 3.24
C LEU A 129 -7.36 -5.80 3.74
N ALA A 130 -6.22 -6.52 3.73
CA ALA A 130 -4.94 -5.98 4.14
C ALA A 130 -4.55 -4.77 3.29
N HIS A 131 -4.61 -4.89 1.98
CA HIS A 131 -4.28 -3.82 1.04
C HIS A 131 -5.22 -2.62 1.23
N THR A 132 -6.53 -2.85 1.30
CA THR A 132 -7.52 -1.79 1.58
C THR A 132 -7.17 -1.02 2.85
N VAL A 133 -6.81 -1.72 3.93
CA VAL A 133 -6.44 -1.08 5.22
C VAL A 133 -5.13 -0.30 5.10
N ILE A 134 -4.12 -0.83 4.41
CA ILE A 134 -2.86 -0.12 4.14
C ILE A 134 -3.15 1.22 3.47
N ASP A 135 -3.94 1.20 2.38
CA ASP A 135 -4.26 2.39 1.62
C ASP A 135 -5.04 3.42 2.43
N ILE A 136 -6.04 3.00 3.21
CA ILE A 136 -6.78 3.91 4.09
C ILE A 136 -5.83 4.65 5.06
N ILE A 137 -4.88 3.92 5.66
CA ILE A 137 -3.91 4.48 6.60
C ILE A 137 -2.98 5.48 5.89
N LEU A 138 -2.47 5.10 4.70
CA LEU A 138 -1.55 5.92 3.93
C LEU A 138 -2.24 7.14 3.31
N PHE A 139 -3.41 7.00 2.72
CA PHE A 139 -4.19 8.14 2.20
C PHE A 139 -4.56 9.13 3.31
N GLN A 140 -4.90 8.63 4.50
CA GLN A 140 -5.12 9.52 5.65
C GLN A 140 -3.86 10.29 6.06
N GLN A 141 -2.67 9.67 5.96
CA GLN A 141 -1.40 10.36 6.19
C GLN A 141 -1.17 11.44 5.13
N LEU A 142 -1.33 11.11 3.85
CA LEU A 142 -1.11 12.03 2.74
C LEU A 142 -2.04 13.25 2.80
N VAL A 143 -3.30 13.07 3.15
CA VAL A 143 -4.24 14.19 3.36
C VAL A 143 -3.78 15.10 4.50
N ARG A 144 -3.30 14.53 5.59
CA ARG A 144 -2.79 15.32 6.73
C ARG A 144 -1.57 16.15 6.35
N THR A 145 -0.67 15.59 5.56
CA THR A 145 0.50 16.30 5.03
C THR A 145 0.08 17.35 4.04
N TYR A 146 -0.76 17.00 3.06
CA TYR A 146 -1.22 17.91 2.01
C TYR A 146 -1.86 19.20 2.59
N ARG A 147 -2.72 19.07 3.60
CA ARG A 147 -3.38 20.21 4.26
C ARG A 147 -2.43 21.17 4.98
N LYS A 148 -1.19 20.74 5.23
CA LYS A 148 -0.16 21.56 5.87
C LYS A 148 0.81 22.20 4.86
N LEU A 149 0.74 21.80 3.60
CA LEU A 149 1.61 22.36 2.55
C LEU A 149 1.12 23.76 2.17
N PRO A 150 2.06 24.68 1.88
CA PRO A 150 1.69 25.97 1.34
C PRO A 150 0.98 25.78 -0.01
N VAL A 151 -0.05 26.60 -0.23
CA VAL A 151 -0.69 26.70 -1.54
C VAL A 151 0.37 27.15 -2.53
N MET A 152 0.62 26.37 -3.57
CA MET A 152 1.47 26.83 -4.67
C MET A 152 0.63 27.84 -5.46
N ASP A 153 0.99 29.12 -5.41
CA ASP A 153 0.45 30.10 -6.34
C ASP A 153 0.81 29.64 -7.75
N GLU A 154 -0.21 29.42 -8.56
CA GLU A 154 -0.12 29.05 -9.98
C GLU A 154 0.33 30.26 -10.83
N GLN A 155 1.32 31.02 -10.34
CA GLN A 155 1.87 32.17 -11.03
C GLN A 155 3.41 32.14 -10.98
N ALA A 156 4.01 31.33 -11.83
CA ALA A 156 5.37 31.56 -12.32
C ALA A 156 5.54 30.86 -13.68
#